data_42e3c6445ff44136f196aef1edd496be
#
_entry.id   42e3c6445ff44136f196aef1edd496be
#
_cell.length_a   1.000
_cell.length_b   1.000
_cell.length_c   1.000
_cell.angle_alpha   90.00
_cell.angle_beta   90.00
_cell.angle_gamma   90.00
#
_symmetry.space_group_name_H-M   'P 1'
#
loop_
_entity.id
_entity.type
_entity.pdbx_description
1 polymer ?
#
loop_
_entity_poly.entity_id
_entity_poly.type
_entity_poly.pdbx_seq_one_letter_code
_entity_poly.pdbx_strand_id
1 'polypeptide(L)'
;MSKPQYLQIKDALANQILAGGLAPNDKLPSERLLGELYGTTRVTIREALVQLEANGLIYREDRRGWFVTPPRFRLNPRRTSNFHQIVREQGGEPRTELLEKSRQAVPPALMAQLQLKPFDSLFLLKRLRYANGRAICYCENHCLPERVPGLLELDLNGSLTEIYQAHYDLHYARMQVRFFPTALPDEVAKVLGATAGLPALRLERLNFDQHGRVLDFDLEYWRHDSLEIEVDTQN
;
A
#
# COMPACT_ATOMS: atom_id res chain seq x y z
N MET A 1 -31.54 -7.84 24.17
CA MET A 1 -30.18 -7.69 24.72
C MET A 1 -29.67 -6.31 24.32
N SER A 2 -29.14 -5.53 25.26
CA SER A 2 -28.55 -4.22 24.93
C SER A 2 -27.28 -4.41 24.10
N LYS A 3 -27.08 -3.52 23.15
CA LYS A 3 -25.85 -3.52 22.28
C LYS A 3 -24.60 -3.33 23.15
N PRO A 4 -23.52 -4.12 22.95
CA PRO A 4 -22.27 -3.95 23.68
C PRO A 4 -21.76 -2.52 23.63
N GLN A 5 -21.16 -2.02 24.70
CA GLN A 5 -20.77 -0.63 24.83
C GLN A 5 -19.71 -0.23 23.78
N TYR A 6 -18.75 -1.10 23.47
CA TYR A 6 -17.74 -0.83 22.43
C TYR A 6 -18.38 -0.64 21.04
N LEU A 7 -19.47 -1.36 20.72
CA LEU A 7 -20.19 -1.17 19.46
C LEU A 7 -20.95 0.16 19.42
N GLN A 8 -21.50 0.61 20.56
CA GLN A 8 -22.15 1.93 20.64
C GLN A 8 -21.15 3.06 20.41
N ILE A 9 -19.96 2.96 21.02
CA ILE A 9 -18.86 3.90 20.85
C ILE A 9 -18.34 3.90 19.40
N LYS A 10 -18.13 2.70 18.85
CA LYS A 10 -17.75 2.54 17.44
C LYS A 10 -18.71 3.25 16.50
N ASP A 11 -20.02 3.03 16.67
CA ASP A 11 -21.02 3.66 15.81
C ASP A 11 -21.11 5.18 16.03
N ALA A 12 -20.98 5.67 17.26
CA ALA A 12 -20.97 7.10 17.55
C ALA A 12 -19.78 7.81 16.84
N LEU A 13 -18.58 7.24 16.95
CA LEU A 13 -17.39 7.78 16.27
C LEU A 13 -17.49 7.64 14.74
N ALA A 14 -18.00 6.52 14.22
CA ALA A 14 -18.23 6.33 12.80
C ALA A 14 -19.19 7.39 12.24
N ASN A 15 -20.29 7.65 12.93
CA ASN A 15 -21.26 8.67 12.53
C ASN A 15 -20.65 10.08 12.52
N GLN A 16 -19.81 10.43 13.50
CA GLN A 16 -19.09 11.71 13.52
C GLN A 16 -18.16 11.86 12.32
N ILE A 17 -17.42 10.80 11.96
CA ILE A 17 -16.51 10.79 10.78
C ILE A 17 -17.32 10.93 9.49
N LEU A 18 -18.37 10.11 9.33
CA LEU A 18 -19.19 10.11 8.11
C LEU A 18 -20.00 11.39 7.92
N ALA A 19 -20.39 12.04 9.01
CA ALA A 19 -21.09 13.34 8.99
C ALA A 19 -20.11 14.53 8.79
N GLY A 20 -18.79 14.30 8.68
CA GLY A 20 -17.81 15.36 8.52
C GLY A 20 -17.47 16.14 9.78
N GLY A 21 -17.93 15.67 10.95
CA GLY A 21 -17.56 16.27 12.24
C GLY A 21 -16.11 16.03 12.66
N LEU A 22 -15.46 15.06 12.03
CA LEU A 22 -14.03 14.79 12.09
C LEU A 22 -13.50 14.72 10.65
N ALA A 23 -12.56 15.58 10.31
CA ALA A 23 -12.02 15.67 8.96
C ALA A 23 -10.95 14.58 8.69
N PRO A 24 -10.68 14.23 7.42
CA PRO A 24 -9.55 13.39 7.05
C PRO A 24 -8.23 13.87 7.67
N ASN A 25 -7.45 12.95 8.22
CA ASN A 25 -6.21 13.18 8.96
C ASN A 25 -6.37 13.86 10.34
N ASP A 26 -7.59 14.17 10.78
CA ASP A 26 -7.78 14.64 12.14
C ASP A 26 -7.35 13.58 13.15
N LYS A 27 -6.65 14.02 14.17
CA LYS A 27 -6.24 13.18 15.28
C LYS A 27 -7.40 12.97 16.24
N LEU A 28 -7.74 11.72 16.53
CA LEU A 28 -8.72 11.38 17.55
C LEU A 28 -8.17 11.71 18.96
N PRO A 29 -9.07 11.98 19.91
CA PRO A 29 -8.67 12.06 21.32
C PRO A 29 -7.98 10.77 21.78
N SER A 30 -7.11 10.87 22.77
CA SER A 30 -6.40 9.70 23.31
C SER A 30 -7.38 8.67 23.90
N GLU A 31 -6.98 7.38 23.92
CA GLU A 31 -7.78 6.31 24.53
C GLU A 31 -8.21 6.65 25.96
N ARG A 32 -7.36 7.36 26.74
CA ARG A 32 -7.68 7.84 28.08
C ARG A 32 -8.82 8.85 28.04
N LEU A 33 -8.70 9.88 27.21
CA LEU A 33 -9.71 10.95 27.12
C LEU A 33 -11.03 10.40 26.56
N LEU A 34 -11.01 9.51 25.59
CA LEU A 34 -12.21 8.81 25.10
C LEU A 34 -12.85 7.99 26.23
N GLY A 35 -12.06 7.30 27.07
CA GLY A 35 -12.55 6.57 28.23
C GLY A 35 -13.32 7.47 29.20
N GLU A 36 -12.78 8.66 29.47
CA GLU A 36 -13.43 9.68 30.31
C GLU A 36 -14.73 10.20 29.69
N LEU A 37 -14.71 10.54 28.38
CA LEU A 37 -15.88 11.06 27.65
C LEU A 37 -17.05 10.06 27.56
N TYR A 38 -16.73 8.78 27.38
CA TYR A 38 -17.75 7.72 27.26
C TYR A 38 -18.03 6.99 28.57
N GLY A 39 -17.41 7.37 29.69
CA GLY A 39 -17.59 6.73 30.98
C GLY A 39 -17.25 5.24 30.98
N THR A 40 -16.16 4.84 30.31
CA THR A 40 -15.81 3.43 30.11
C THR A 40 -14.31 3.15 30.25
N THR A 41 -13.93 1.86 30.19
CA THR A 41 -12.53 1.45 30.34
C THR A 41 -11.74 1.69 29.06
N ARG A 42 -10.42 1.83 29.19
CA ARG A 42 -9.50 1.91 28.02
C ARG A 42 -9.58 0.66 27.14
N VAL A 43 -9.85 -0.50 27.72
CA VAL A 43 -10.00 -1.77 26.97
C VAL A 43 -11.21 -1.68 26.03
N THR A 44 -12.36 -1.22 26.52
CA THR A 44 -13.57 -1.04 25.72
C THR A 44 -13.38 -0.01 24.60
N ILE A 45 -12.71 1.11 24.91
CA ILE A 45 -12.34 2.11 23.88
C ILE A 45 -11.46 1.50 22.81
N ARG A 46 -10.40 0.78 23.21
CA ARG A 46 -9.45 0.16 22.26
C ARG A 46 -10.15 -0.85 21.36
N GLU A 47 -11.08 -1.62 21.89
CA GLU A 47 -11.89 -2.56 21.12
C GLU A 47 -12.72 -1.82 20.04
N ALA A 48 -13.37 -0.70 20.40
CA ALA A 48 -14.11 0.13 19.46
C ALA A 48 -13.19 0.72 18.36
N LEU A 49 -12.01 1.21 18.74
CA LEU A 49 -11.04 1.79 17.80
C LEU A 49 -10.46 0.73 16.85
N VAL A 50 -10.15 -0.48 17.34
CA VAL A 50 -9.70 -1.59 16.48
C VAL A 50 -10.76 -1.97 15.44
N GLN A 51 -12.05 -1.96 15.83
CA GLN A 51 -13.13 -2.20 14.88
C GLN A 51 -13.26 -1.08 13.82
N LEU A 52 -13.07 0.18 14.22
CA LEU A 52 -13.04 1.30 13.29
C LEU A 52 -11.83 1.24 12.32
N GLU A 53 -10.66 0.81 12.82
CA GLU A 53 -9.48 0.59 12.01
C GLU A 53 -9.70 -0.55 11.00
N ALA A 54 -10.27 -1.68 11.43
CA ALA A 54 -10.60 -2.78 10.54
C ALA A 54 -11.62 -2.38 9.44
N ASN A 55 -12.51 -1.43 9.74
CA ASN A 55 -13.45 -0.86 8.76
C ASN A 55 -12.79 0.22 7.86
N GLY A 56 -11.54 0.59 8.13
CA GLY A 56 -10.82 1.61 7.36
C GLY A 56 -11.28 3.05 7.61
N LEU A 57 -12.02 3.32 8.69
CA LEU A 57 -12.48 4.67 9.03
C LEU A 57 -11.41 5.48 9.76
N ILE A 58 -10.55 4.80 10.50
CA ILE A 58 -9.41 5.39 11.18
C ILE A 58 -8.17 4.54 10.94
N TYR A 59 -7.00 5.11 11.20
CA TYR A 59 -5.73 4.39 11.18
C TYR A 59 -4.88 4.77 12.37
N ARG A 60 -4.00 3.87 12.75
CA ARG A 60 -3.05 4.09 13.83
C ARG A 60 -1.69 4.50 13.27
N GLU A 61 -1.06 5.50 13.88
CA GLU A 61 0.35 5.77 13.73
C GLU A 61 1.08 5.45 15.05
N ASP A 62 2.20 4.74 14.95
CA ASP A 62 2.96 4.34 16.13
C ASP A 62 3.39 5.57 16.95
N ARG A 63 3.16 5.51 18.25
CA ARG A 63 3.42 6.58 19.25
C ARG A 63 2.68 7.90 19.02
N ARG A 64 1.96 8.08 17.90
CA ARG A 64 1.22 9.31 17.57
C ARG A 64 -0.27 9.20 17.87
N GLY A 65 -0.83 7.99 17.87
CA GLY A 65 -2.23 7.73 18.20
C GLY A 65 -3.09 7.37 16.98
N TRP A 66 -4.37 7.70 17.07
CA TRP A 66 -5.39 7.36 16.07
C TRP A 66 -5.77 8.59 15.23
N PHE A 67 -5.99 8.38 13.94
CA PHE A 67 -6.30 9.43 12.97
C PHE A 67 -7.44 8.99 12.07
N VAL A 68 -8.23 9.94 11.59
CA VAL A 68 -9.28 9.70 10.58
C VAL A 68 -8.61 9.37 9.25
N THR A 69 -9.07 8.29 8.61
CA THR A 69 -8.51 7.85 7.32
C THR A 69 -8.84 8.86 6.22
N PRO A 70 -7.84 9.29 5.42
CA PRO A 70 -8.08 10.10 4.24
C PRO A 70 -8.77 9.29 3.13
N PRO A 71 -9.34 9.95 2.11
CA PRO A 71 -9.90 9.27 0.94
C PRO A 71 -8.90 8.28 0.32
N ARG A 72 -9.40 7.14 -0.15
CA ARG A 72 -8.59 6.13 -0.83
C ARG A 72 -8.13 6.63 -2.20
N PHE A 73 -6.95 6.20 -2.62
CA PHE A 73 -6.50 6.39 -3.99
C PHE A 73 -7.24 5.45 -4.92
N ARG A 74 -7.74 5.99 -6.03
CA ARG A 74 -8.36 5.20 -7.08
C ARG A 74 -7.31 4.68 -8.04
N LEU A 75 -7.23 3.36 -8.15
CA LEU A 75 -6.40 2.65 -9.10
C LEU A 75 -7.27 2.09 -10.22
N ASN A 76 -7.03 2.54 -11.45
CA ASN A 76 -7.60 1.89 -12.62
C ASN A 76 -6.54 0.93 -13.22
N PRO A 77 -6.71 -0.40 -13.09
CA PRO A 77 -5.72 -1.36 -13.57
C PRO A 77 -5.63 -1.43 -15.11
N ARG A 78 -6.52 -0.77 -15.84
CA ARG A 78 -6.42 -0.64 -17.32
C ARG A 78 -5.42 0.44 -17.75
N ARG A 79 -5.03 1.34 -16.84
CA ARG A 79 -4.07 2.41 -17.11
C ARG A 79 -2.65 1.96 -16.76
N THR A 80 -1.70 2.24 -17.64
CA THR A 80 -0.27 1.97 -17.42
C THR A 80 0.43 3.07 -16.61
N SER A 81 -0.32 3.97 -15.97
CA SER A 81 0.24 5.06 -15.18
C SER A 81 0.99 4.55 -13.94
N ASN A 82 2.10 5.22 -13.63
CA ASN A 82 2.89 4.90 -12.45
C ASN A 82 2.25 5.45 -11.16
N PHE A 83 2.66 4.93 -10.01
CA PHE A 83 2.16 5.34 -8.70
C PHE A 83 2.26 6.85 -8.47
N HIS A 84 3.40 7.47 -8.81
CA HIS A 84 3.61 8.91 -8.60
C HIS A 84 2.64 9.75 -9.42
N GLN A 85 2.39 9.34 -10.66
CA GLN A 85 1.44 10.01 -11.53
C GLN A 85 0.02 9.89 -10.99
N ILE A 86 -0.40 8.67 -10.59
CA ILE A 86 -1.75 8.43 -10.03
C ILE A 86 -2.02 9.32 -8.80
N VAL A 87 -1.05 9.42 -7.89
CA VAL A 87 -1.19 10.23 -6.69
C VAL A 87 -1.27 11.72 -7.03
N ARG A 88 -0.41 12.23 -7.95
CA ARG A 88 -0.44 13.64 -8.38
C ARG A 88 -1.75 14.01 -9.09
N GLU A 89 -2.26 13.15 -9.98
CA GLU A 89 -3.53 13.37 -10.68
C GLU A 89 -4.72 13.49 -9.74
N GLN A 90 -4.62 12.88 -8.54
CA GLN A 90 -5.64 12.96 -7.49
C GLN A 90 -5.32 14.03 -6.43
N GLY A 91 -4.39 14.94 -6.72
CA GLY A 91 -4.06 16.09 -5.86
C GLY A 91 -3.19 15.74 -4.65
N GLY A 92 -2.56 14.57 -4.63
CA GLY A 92 -1.69 14.13 -3.54
C GLY A 92 -0.20 14.33 -3.84
N GLU A 93 0.60 14.20 -2.80
CA GLU A 93 2.07 14.23 -2.86
C GLU A 93 2.64 12.81 -2.76
N PRO A 94 3.17 12.23 -3.85
CA PRO A 94 3.78 10.92 -3.83
C PRO A 94 5.23 10.99 -3.32
N ARG A 95 5.63 9.98 -2.55
CA ARG A 95 7.03 9.72 -2.22
C ARG A 95 7.27 8.22 -2.23
N THR A 96 8.42 7.80 -2.72
CA THR A 96 8.89 6.42 -2.60
C THR A 96 10.24 6.43 -1.90
N GLU A 97 10.41 5.50 -0.97
CA GLU A 97 11.64 5.31 -0.20
C GLU A 97 12.17 3.90 -0.46
N LEU A 98 13.44 3.81 -0.81
CA LEU A 98 14.15 2.55 -0.93
C LEU A 98 14.53 2.05 0.47
N LEU A 99 14.04 0.88 0.85
CA LEU A 99 14.38 0.23 2.13
C LEU A 99 15.58 -0.70 1.98
N GLU A 100 15.62 -1.45 0.88
CA GLU A 100 16.66 -2.44 0.60
C GLU A 100 16.83 -2.60 -0.91
N LYS A 101 18.06 -2.84 -1.35
CA LYS A 101 18.38 -3.28 -2.71
C LYS A 101 19.41 -4.40 -2.67
N SER A 102 19.21 -5.44 -3.46
CA SER A 102 20.11 -6.58 -3.52
C SER A 102 20.06 -7.29 -4.87
N ARG A 103 21.12 -8.03 -5.18
CA ARG A 103 21.12 -9.03 -6.25
C ARG A 103 21.04 -10.41 -5.61
N GLN A 104 20.06 -11.20 -6.00
CA GLN A 104 19.83 -12.51 -5.42
C GLN A 104 19.45 -13.56 -6.46
N ALA A 105 19.53 -14.84 -6.10
CA ALA A 105 19.03 -15.92 -6.93
C ALA A 105 17.50 -15.78 -7.10
N VAL A 106 17.00 -16.14 -8.29
CA VAL A 106 15.57 -16.09 -8.56
C VAL A 106 14.81 -17.06 -7.65
N PRO A 107 13.77 -16.61 -6.93
CA PRO A 107 12.91 -17.50 -6.18
C PRO A 107 12.21 -18.52 -7.08
N PRO A 108 12.13 -19.81 -6.73
CA PRO A 108 11.50 -20.84 -7.55
C PRO A 108 10.08 -20.49 -8.02
N ALA A 109 9.30 -19.81 -7.18
CA ALA A 109 7.95 -19.36 -7.47
C ALA A 109 7.86 -18.33 -8.61
N LEU A 110 8.96 -17.58 -8.88
CA LEU A 110 9.00 -16.55 -9.92
C LEU A 110 9.67 -17.00 -11.21
N MET A 111 10.35 -18.14 -11.23
CA MET A 111 11.12 -18.62 -12.40
C MET A 111 10.24 -18.68 -13.66
N ALA A 112 9.09 -19.32 -13.57
CA ALA A 112 8.20 -19.48 -14.72
C ALA A 112 7.60 -18.14 -15.20
N GLN A 113 7.23 -17.26 -14.25
CA GLN A 113 6.63 -15.97 -14.57
C GLN A 113 7.63 -15.01 -15.23
N LEU A 114 8.87 -15.00 -14.73
CA LEU A 114 9.96 -14.16 -15.22
C LEU A 114 10.72 -14.81 -16.39
N GLN A 115 10.36 -16.03 -16.79
CA GLN A 115 11.04 -16.82 -17.84
C GLN A 115 12.53 -17.04 -17.51
N LEU A 116 12.86 -17.20 -16.24
CA LEU A 116 14.20 -17.42 -15.73
C LEU A 116 14.46 -18.91 -15.46
N LYS A 117 15.76 -19.26 -15.52
CA LYS A 117 16.24 -20.63 -15.23
C LYS A 117 16.76 -20.73 -13.78
N PRO A 118 16.90 -21.94 -13.25
CA PRO A 118 17.65 -22.15 -12.02
C PRO A 118 19.03 -21.50 -12.14
N PHE A 119 19.47 -20.82 -11.04
CA PHE A 119 20.75 -20.10 -10.93
C PHE A 119 20.77 -18.71 -11.62
N ASP A 120 19.76 -18.32 -12.38
CA ASP A 120 19.63 -16.94 -12.81
C ASP A 120 19.47 -16.03 -11.57
N SER A 121 19.83 -14.78 -11.72
CA SER A 121 19.70 -13.78 -10.66
C SER A 121 18.74 -12.67 -11.06
N LEU A 122 18.19 -12.01 -10.06
CA LEU A 122 17.38 -10.80 -10.22
C LEU A 122 17.86 -9.70 -9.25
N PHE A 123 17.48 -8.46 -9.55
CA PHE A 123 17.56 -7.38 -8.59
C PHE A 123 16.25 -7.33 -7.80
N LEU A 124 16.36 -7.37 -6.47
CA LEU A 124 15.26 -7.14 -5.55
C LEU A 124 15.37 -5.74 -4.98
N LEU A 125 14.29 -4.96 -5.11
CA LEU A 125 14.16 -3.66 -4.47
C LEU A 125 12.96 -3.73 -3.53
N LYS A 126 13.18 -3.52 -2.23
CA LYS A 126 12.09 -3.34 -1.26
C LYS A 126 11.88 -1.85 -1.06
N ARG A 127 10.67 -1.39 -1.31
CA ARG A 127 10.36 0.03 -1.29
C ARG A 127 9.08 0.32 -0.54
N LEU A 128 9.01 1.50 0.05
CA LEU A 128 7.83 1.99 0.75
C LEU A 128 7.26 3.19 0.00
N ARG A 129 5.99 3.14 -0.35
CA ARG A 129 5.28 4.19 -1.06
C ARG A 129 4.41 4.99 -0.10
N TYR A 130 4.51 6.30 -0.23
CA TYR A 130 3.79 7.26 0.58
C TYR A 130 2.89 8.14 -0.28
N ALA A 131 1.77 8.51 0.29
CA ALA A 131 0.94 9.57 -0.22
C ALA A 131 0.61 10.54 0.91
N ASN A 132 0.85 11.83 0.69
CA ASN A 132 0.65 12.89 1.69
C ASN A 132 1.36 12.57 3.03
N GLY A 133 2.59 12.04 2.96
CA GLY A 133 3.40 11.70 4.13
C GLY A 133 3.02 10.38 4.83
N ARG A 134 1.91 9.73 4.47
CA ARG A 134 1.47 8.45 5.04
C ARG A 134 2.00 7.27 4.21
N ALA A 135 2.60 6.28 4.87
CA ALA A 135 2.98 5.02 4.24
C ALA A 135 1.73 4.20 3.91
N ILE A 136 1.51 3.90 2.63
CA ILE A 136 0.28 3.25 2.15
C ILE A 136 0.51 1.93 1.43
N CYS A 137 1.72 1.70 0.91
CA CYS A 137 2.05 0.50 0.17
C CYS A 137 3.51 0.10 0.39
N TYR A 138 3.73 -1.17 0.72
CA TYR A 138 5.04 -1.82 0.64
C TYR A 138 5.12 -2.57 -0.68
N CYS A 139 6.25 -2.46 -1.38
CA CYS A 139 6.43 -3.18 -2.64
C CYS A 139 7.83 -3.80 -2.76
N GLU A 140 7.84 -4.98 -3.37
CA GLU A 140 9.03 -5.69 -3.83
C GLU A 140 9.04 -5.68 -5.35
N ASN A 141 10.05 -5.04 -5.94
CA ASN A 141 10.24 -5.04 -7.39
C ASN A 141 11.34 -6.03 -7.73
N HIS A 142 11.01 -7.03 -8.54
CA HIS A 142 11.92 -8.07 -9.01
C HIS A 142 12.30 -7.76 -10.46
N CYS A 143 13.45 -7.10 -10.65
CA CYS A 143 13.89 -6.59 -11.94
C CYS A 143 14.92 -7.52 -12.58
N LEU A 144 14.86 -7.64 -13.91
CA LEU A 144 15.77 -8.48 -14.68
C LEU A 144 17.09 -7.73 -14.96
N PRO A 145 18.26 -8.18 -14.42
CA PRO A 145 19.55 -7.46 -14.58
C PRO A 145 19.95 -7.24 -16.04
N GLU A 146 19.60 -8.16 -16.93
CA GLU A 146 19.87 -8.04 -18.36
C GLU A 146 19.06 -6.96 -19.07
N ARG A 147 17.93 -6.56 -18.48
CA ARG A 147 17.06 -5.48 -19.00
C ARG A 147 17.50 -4.12 -18.49
N VAL A 148 17.98 -4.08 -17.26
CA VAL A 148 18.31 -2.85 -16.52
C VAL A 148 19.69 -2.95 -15.88
N PRO A 149 20.75 -3.13 -16.69
CA PRO A 149 22.12 -3.26 -16.18
C PRO A 149 22.52 -2.01 -15.39
N GLY A 150 23.17 -2.18 -14.24
CA GLY A 150 23.58 -1.07 -13.37
C GLY A 150 22.44 -0.41 -12.58
N LEU A 151 21.21 -0.93 -12.61
CA LEU A 151 20.06 -0.36 -11.88
C LEU A 151 20.37 -0.10 -10.40
N LEU A 152 21.11 -0.99 -9.74
CA LEU A 152 21.44 -0.83 -8.33
C LEU A 152 22.42 0.33 -8.03
N GLU A 153 23.03 0.94 -9.05
CA GLU A 153 23.94 2.09 -8.91
C GLU A 153 23.17 3.42 -8.96
N LEU A 154 21.91 3.39 -9.41
CA LEU A 154 21.07 4.57 -9.53
C LEU A 154 20.41 4.95 -8.20
N ASP A 155 19.89 6.19 -8.13
CA ASP A 155 18.97 6.59 -7.08
C ASP A 155 17.60 5.95 -7.33
N LEU A 156 17.20 5.04 -6.43
CA LEU A 156 15.97 4.27 -6.52
C LEU A 156 14.85 4.81 -5.61
N ASN A 157 15.04 5.99 -5.04
CA ASN A 157 13.99 6.77 -4.41
C ASN A 157 13.20 7.49 -5.50
N GLY A 158 11.99 7.08 -5.76
CA GLY A 158 11.17 7.68 -6.81
C GLY A 158 10.50 6.65 -7.72
N SER A 159 10.16 7.07 -8.93
CA SER A 159 9.44 6.25 -9.90
C SER A 159 10.38 5.36 -10.72
N LEU A 160 10.27 4.03 -10.60
CA LEU A 160 11.00 3.12 -11.48
C LEU A 160 10.60 3.30 -12.95
N THR A 161 9.36 3.65 -13.22
CA THR A 161 8.90 3.93 -14.60
C THR A 161 9.69 5.07 -15.23
N GLU A 162 9.93 6.15 -14.47
CA GLU A 162 10.73 7.29 -14.91
C GLU A 162 12.21 6.90 -15.09
N ILE A 163 12.75 6.10 -14.15
CA ILE A 163 14.12 5.57 -14.23
C ILE A 163 14.29 4.70 -15.48
N TYR A 164 13.36 3.79 -15.74
CA TYR A 164 13.41 2.91 -16.90
C TYR A 164 13.37 3.69 -18.21
N GLN A 165 12.53 4.70 -18.29
CA GLN A 165 12.45 5.54 -19.47
C GLN A 165 13.71 6.40 -19.67
N ALA A 166 14.25 7.00 -18.60
CA ALA A 166 15.38 7.90 -18.67
C ALA A 166 16.72 7.21 -18.96
N HIS A 167 16.93 5.99 -18.42
CA HIS A 167 18.24 5.32 -18.49
C HIS A 167 18.28 4.15 -19.46
N TYR A 168 17.15 3.56 -19.84
CA TYR A 168 17.10 2.31 -20.61
C TYR A 168 16.20 2.39 -21.85
N ASP A 169 15.52 3.53 -22.06
CA ASP A 169 14.51 3.68 -23.13
C ASP A 169 13.43 2.58 -23.07
N LEU A 170 13.04 2.18 -21.84
CA LEU A 170 12.03 1.17 -21.57
C LEU A 170 10.78 1.81 -20.97
N HIS A 171 9.62 1.35 -21.43
CA HIS A 171 8.34 1.71 -20.85
C HIS A 171 7.40 0.50 -20.76
N TYR A 172 6.50 0.52 -19.81
CA TYR A 172 5.47 -0.51 -19.67
C TYR A 172 4.42 -0.39 -20.77
N ALA A 173 4.36 -1.38 -21.66
CA ALA A 173 3.38 -1.45 -22.73
C ALA A 173 2.20 -2.36 -22.40
N ARG A 174 2.41 -3.39 -21.56
CA ARG A 174 1.39 -4.32 -21.11
C ARG A 174 1.67 -4.76 -19.68
N MET A 175 0.60 -4.97 -18.91
CA MET A 175 0.64 -5.52 -17.57
C MET A 175 -0.33 -6.68 -17.43
N GLN A 176 0.06 -7.68 -16.64
CA GLN A 176 -0.85 -8.68 -16.09
C GLN A 176 -0.94 -8.43 -14.59
N VAL A 177 -2.15 -8.18 -14.09
CA VAL A 177 -2.34 -7.81 -12.69
C VAL A 177 -3.26 -8.84 -12.03
N ARG A 178 -2.89 -9.27 -10.83
CA ARG A 178 -3.71 -10.12 -9.97
C ARG A 178 -3.88 -9.46 -8.61
N PHE A 179 -5.08 -9.55 -8.07
CA PHE A 179 -5.44 -8.97 -6.77
C PHE A 179 -5.87 -10.07 -5.82
N PHE A 180 -5.35 -10.05 -4.61
CA PHE A 180 -5.67 -11.01 -3.57
C PHE A 180 -6.00 -10.28 -2.27
N PRO A 181 -7.22 -10.45 -1.69
CA PRO A 181 -7.44 -10.10 -0.30
C PRO A 181 -6.49 -10.89 0.60
N THR A 182 -5.86 -10.23 1.55
CA THR A 182 -4.91 -10.86 2.47
C THR A 182 -4.90 -10.13 3.82
N ALA A 183 -4.14 -10.64 4.77
CA ALA A 183 -3.76 -9.92 5.98
C ALA A 183 -2.33 -9.39 5.83
N LEU A 184 -2.03 -8.25 6.46
CA LEU A 184 -0.67 -7.71 6.49
C LEU A 184 0.27 -8.67 7.24
N PRO A 185 1.34 -9.17 6.59
CA PRO A 185 2.40 -9.90 7.29
C PRO A 185 3.08 -9.00 8.32
N ASP A 186 3.60 -9.58 9.40
CA ASP A 186 4.20 -8.85 10.52
C ASP A 186 5.30 -7.88 10.07
N GLU A 187 6.20 -8.33 9.20
CA GLU A 187 7.30 -7.50 8.70
C GLU A 187 6.81 -6.34 7.83
N VAL A 188 5.80 -6.60 6.98
CA VAL A 188 5.19 -5.57 6.15
C VAL A 188 4.41 -4.56 7.00
N ALA A 189 3.65 -5.04 7.99
CA ALA A 189 2.92 -4.19 8.91
C ALA A 189 3.86 -3.26 9.68
N LYS A 190 5.00 -3.77 10.15
CA LYS A 190 6.01 -3.00 10.87
C LYS A 190 6.53 -1.82 10.04
N VAL A 191 6.89 -2.04 8.77
CA VAL A 191 7.41 -0.95 7.92
C VAL A 191 6.32 0.02 7.47
N LEU A 192 5.07 -0.45 7.35
CA LEU A 192 3.90 0.40 7.07
C LEU A 192 3.41 1.19 8.30
N GLY A 193 3.98 0.95 9.49
CA GLY A 193 3.48 1.53 10.74
C GLY A 193 2.03 1.12 11.04
N ALA A 194 1.63 -0.08 10.63
CA ALA A 194 0.28 -0.62 10.75
C ALA A 194 0.24 -1.79 11.76
N THR A 195 -0.96 -2.18 12.15
CA THR A 195 -1.16 -3.37 12.99
C THR A 195 -1.01 -4.63 12.11
N ALA A 196 -0.25 -5.61 12.57
CA ALA A 196 -0.15 -6.91 11.92
C ALA A 196 -1.50 -7.62 11.86
N GLY A 197 -1.75 -8.35 10.78
CA GLY A 197 -3.01 -9.06 10.58
C GLY A 197 -4.19 -8.19 10.10
N LEU A 198 -4.01 -6.86 9.98
CA LEU A 198 -5.04 -6.02 9.34
C LEU A 198 -5.33 -6.48 7.92
N PRO A 199 -6.57 -6.30 7.45
CA PRO A 199 -6.89 -6.53 6.05
C PRO A 199 -5.98 -5.74 5.12
N ALA A 200 -5.58 -6.36 4.03
CA ALA A 200 -4.74 -5.76 3.01
C ALA A 200 -5.14 -6.26 1.63
N LEU A 201 -4.73 -5.55 0.62
CA LEU A 201 -4.78 -6.01 -0.76
C LEU A 201 -3.35 -6.32 -1.21
N ARG A 202 -3.10 -7.60 -1.53
CA ARG A 202 -1.88 -8.02 -2.21
C ARG A 202 -2.11 -7.91 -3.71
N LEU A 203 -1.21 -7.19 -4.38
CA LEU A 203 -1.22 -7.02 -5.82
C LEU A 203 0.05 -7.64 -6.39
N GLU A 204 -0.10 -8.49 -7.38
CA GLU A 204 0.98 -9.02 -8.18
C GLU A 204 0.88 -8.47 -9.60
N ARG A 205 1.98 -7.93 -10.11
CA ARG A 205 2.01 -7.33 -11.44
C ARG A 205 3.21 -7.85 -12.22
N LEU A 206 2.93 -8.50 -13.35
CA LEU A 206 3.95 -8.85 -14.33
C LEU A 206 3.93 -7.80 -15.45
N ASN A 207 5.02 -7.10 -15.60
CA ASN A 207 5.17 -5.98 -16.52
C ASN A 207 5.96 -6.38 -17.77
N PHE A 208 5.51 -5.87 -18.91
CA PHE A 208 6.14 -6.11 -20.22
C PHE A 208 6.53 -4.80 -20.86
N ASP A 209 7.71 -4.81 -21.51
CA ASP A 209 8.24 -3.68 -22.25
C ASP A 209 7.51 -3.45 -23.59
N GLN A 210 7.87 -2.40 -24.31
CA GLN A 210 7.31 -2.06 -25.64
C GLN A 210 7.59 -3.10 -26.72
N HIS A 211 8.48 -4.05 -26.45
CA HIS A 211 8.80 -5.17 -27.36
C HIS A 211 8.07 -6.48 -26.95
N GLY A 212 7.19 -6.41 -25.96
CA GLY A 212 6.44 -7.56 -25.46
C GLY A 212 7.26 -8.52 -24.58
N ARG A 213 8.46 -8.12 -24.13
CA ARG A 213 9.33 -8.95 -23.28
C ARG A 213 9.05 -8.63 -21.81
N VAL A 214 9.18 -9.64 -20.95
CA VAL A 214 9.11 -9.42 -19.50
C VAL A 214 10.17 -8.42 -19.08
N LEU A 215 9.76 -7.40 -18.31
CA LEU A 215 10.63 -6.37 -17.78
C LEU A 215 10.89 -6.57 -16.29
N ASP A 216 9.84 -6.70 -15.50
CA ASP A 216 9.92 -6.96 -14.07
C ASP A 216 8.62 -7.58 -13.52
N PHE A 217 8.66 -7.96 -12.25
CA PHE A 217 7.53 -8.43 -11.48
C PHE A 217 7.46 -7.66 -10.16
N ASP A 218 6.27 -7.12 -9.87
CA ASP A 218 6.00 -6.40 -8.63
C ASP A 218 5.10 -7.22 -7.70
N LEU A 219 5.49 -7.29 -6.44
CA LEU A 219 4.65 -7.77 -5.34
C LEU A 219 4.36 -6.58 -4.42
N GLU A 220 3.10 -6.21 -4.29
CA GLU A 220 2.69 -5.04 -3.52
C GLU A 220 1.72 -5.45 -2.42
N TYR A 221 1.88 -4.86 -1.23
CA TYR A 221 0.93 -4.94 -0.12
C TYR A 221 0.38 -3.55 0.15
N TRP A 222 -0.88 -3.37 -0.14
CA TRP A 222 -1.61 -2.12 0.07
C TRP A 222 -2.44 -2.20 1.34
N ARG A 223 -2.40 -1.15 2.13
CA ARG A 223 -3.33 -1.02 3.26
C ARG A 223 -4.75 -1.00 2.71
N HIS A 224 -5.67 -1.73 3.35
CA HIS A 224 -7.08 -1.81 2.94
C HIS A 224 -7.80 -0.46 2.95
N ASP A 225 -7.29 0.49 3.75
CA ASP A 225 -7.83 1.82 3.93
C ASP A 225 -7.22 2.87 2.99
N SER A 226 -6.32 2.47 2.07
CA SER A 226 -5.57 3.40 1.22
C SER A 226 -5.87 3.27 -0.27
N LEU A 227 -6.42 2.16 -0.72
CA LEU A 227 -6.64 1.88 -2.14
C LEU A 227 -8.08 1.52 -2.43
N GLU A 228 -8.60 2.05 -3.53
CA GLU A 228 -9.85 1.68 -4.17
C GLU A 228 -9.55 1.29 -5.62
N ILE A 229 -10.12 0.18 -6.09
CA ILE A 229 -9.97 -0.24 -7.48
C ILE A 229 -11.25 0.14 -8.21
N GLU A 230 -11.10 1.02 -9.21
CA GLU A 230 -12.19 1.48 -10.04
C GLU A 230 -11.95 1.06 -11.49
N VAL A 231 -12.88 0.28 -12.06
CA VAL A 231 -12.81 -0.16 -13.45
C VAL A 231 -14.13 0.22 -14.13
N ASP A 232 -14.05 1.13 -15.07
CA ASP A 232 -15.17 1.42 -15.97
C ASP A 232 -15.18 0.41 -17.13
N THR A 233 -16.28 -0.32 -17.26
CA THR A 233 -16.48 -1.30 -18.33
C THR A 233 -17.59 -0.82 -19.27
N GLN A 234 -17.19 -0.37 -20.46
CA GLN A 234 -18.14 -0.19 -21.56
C GLN A 234 -18.20 -1.52 -22.31
N ASN A 235 -19.41 -2.03 -22.52
CA ASN A 235 -19.69 -3.19 -23.40
C ASN A 235 -19.76 -2.70 -24.85
#